data_a73645a69c1b8161d6749b5275273660
#
_entry.id   a73645a69c1b8161d6749b5275273660
#
_cell.length_a   1.000
_cell.length_b   1.000
_cell.length_c   1.000
_cell.angle_alpha   90.00
_cell.angle_beta   90.00
_cell.angle_gamma   90.00
#
_symmetry.space_group_name_H-M   'P 1'
#
loop_
_entity.id
_entity.type
_entity.pdbx_description
1 polymer ?
#
loop_
_entity_poly.entity_id
_entity_poly.type
_entity_poly.pdbx_seq_one_letter_code
_entity_poly.pdbx_strand_id
1 'polypeptide(L)'
;MSHGASGPLWWADQQAGATRPALTHDESVDVAIVGAGYTGLWTAYYLLEADPSLKVLVLEAEHVGFGASGRNGGWVSALYPVGSRTLARESGEPAARDQFAALRDSVDEVGRVAQAEGVDCGFHKGGTLVVARNRAQAARGRAEAQDSEYWGTGRAWAQAGAATGG
;
A
#
# COMPACT_ATOMS: atom_id res chain seq x y z
N MET A 1 13.37 -25.57 -23.56
CA MET A 1 12.72 -24.33 -24.02
C MET A 1 12.39 -23.53 -22.78
N SER A 2 13.13 -22.47 -22.53
CA SER A 2 12.92 -21.60 -21.34
C SER A 2 11.60 -20.86 -21.53
N HIS A 3 10.63 -21.16 -20.68
CA HIS A 3 9.46 -20.31 -20.55
C HIS A 3 9.94 -18.94 -20.09
N GLY A 4 9.92 -17.96 -20.98
CA GLY A 4 10.19 -16.58 -20.65
C GLY A 4 9.26 -16.17 -19.51
N ALA A 5 9.81 -15.58 -18.46
CA ALA A 5 9.09 -15.14 -17.28
C ALA A 5 7.97 -14.18 -17.71
N SER A 6 6.73 -14.63 -17.71
CA SER A 6 5.54 -13.83 -18.02
C SER A 6 5.02 -13.08 -16.79
N GLY A 7 5.91 -12.57 -15.94
CA GLY A 7 5.58 -11.88 -14.69
C GLY A 7 6.35 -10.57 -14.53
N PRO A 8 6.06 -9.79 -13.47
CA PRO A 8 6.82 -8.60 -13.12
C PRO A 8 8.29 -8.94 -12.86
N LEU A 9 9.17 -7.94 -13.04
CA LEU A 9 10.62 -8.12 -12.92
C LEU A 9 11.04 -8.72 -11.57
N TRP A 10 10.41 -8.32 -10.49
CA TRP A 10 10.69 -8.83 -9.13
C TRP A 10 10.32 -10.28 -8.90
N TRP A 11 9.54 -10.91 -9.78
CA TRP A 11 9.32 -12.35 -9.72
C TRP A 11 10.47 -13.15 -10.36
N ALA A 12 11.24 -12.52 -11.22
CA ALA A 12 12.36 -13.20 -11.89
C ALA A 12 13.48 -13.60 -10.93
N ASP A 13 13.66 -12.84 -9.86
CA ASP A 13 14.69 -13.07 -8.84
C ASP A 13 14.17 -13.84 -7.60
N GLN A 14 12.87 -14.06 -7.51
CA GLN A 14 12.31 -14.85 -6.42
C GLN A 14 12.54 -16.34 -6.70
N GLN A 15 13.26 -17.00 -5.80
CA GLN A 15 13.17 -18.44 -5.70
C GLN A 15 11.69 -18.78 -5.44
N ALA A 16 11.11 -19.63 -6.28
CA ALA A 16 9.74 -20.04 -6.11
C ALA A 16 9.54 -20.49 -4.65
N GLY A 17 8.83 -19.69 -3.88
CA GLY A 17 8.50 -20.02 -2.51
C GLY A 17 7.82 -21.39 -2.49
N ALA A 18 8.00 -22.16 -1.45
CA ALA A 18 7.38 -23.47 -1.34
C ALA A 18 5.88 -23.36 -1.59
N THR A 19 5.41 -23.97 -2.66
CA THR A 19 3.98 -24.03 -2.95
C THR A 19 3.28 -24.73 -1.80
N ARG A 20 2.29 -24.08 -1.21
CA ARG A 20 1.49 -24.71 -0.17
C ARG A 20 0.66 -25.83 -0.79
N PRO A 21 0.41 -26.93 -0.08
CA PRO A 21 -0.40 -28.02 -0.60
C PRO A 21 -1.85 -27.57 -0.82
N ALA A 22 -2.49 -28.15 -1.82
CA ALA A 22 -3.92 -27.94 -2.03
C ALA A 22 -4.72 -28.51 -0.85
N LEU A 23 -5.85 -27.87 -0.55
CA LEU A 23 -6.81 -28.42 0.41
C LEU A 23 -7.43 -29.69 -0.18
N THR A 24 -7.26 -30.82 0.51
CA THR A 24 -7.68 -32.14 0.02
C THR A 24 -8.90 -32.69 0.76
N HIS A 25 -9.36 -32.00 1.79
CA HIS A 25 -10.49 -32.42 2.64
C HIS A 25 -11.16 -31.20 3.27
N ASP A 26 -12.32 -31.41 3.85
CA ASP A 26 -13.03 -30.37 4.60
C ASP A 26 -12.25 -30.02 5.86
N GLU A 27 -12.12 -28.72 6.11
CA GLU A 27 -11.45 -28.17 7.31
C GLU A 27 -12.46 -27.35 8.12
N SER A 28 -12.31 -27.42 9.45
CA SER A 28 -13.04 -26.57 10.38
C SER A 28 -12.08 -25.55 10.97
N VAL A 29 -12.36 -24.29 10.71
CA VAL A 29 -11.55 -23.15 11.13
C VAL A 29 -12.43 -22.06 11.70
N ASP A 30 -11.84 -21.14 12.47
CA ASP A 30 -12.55 -20.00 13.02
C ASP A 30 -12.80 -18.93 11.93
N VAL A 31 -11.80 -18.74 11.05
CA VAL A 31 -11.90 -17.77 9.95
C VAL A 31 -11.33 -18.37 8.67
N ALA A 32 -12.12 -18.37 7.61
CA ALA A 32 -11.67 -18.71 6.26
C ALA A 32 -11.58 -17.44 5.40
N ILE A 33 -10.42 -17.18 4.81
CA ILE A 33 -10.15 -16.03 3.94
C ILE A 33 -9.92 -16.54 2.52
N VAL A 34 -10.66 -16.03 1.55
CA VAL A 34 -10.50 -16.40 0.14
C VAL A 34 -9.69 -15.32 -0.56
N GLY A 35 -8.53 -15.70 -1.07
CA GLY A 35 -7.57 -14.87 -1.75
C GLY A 35 -6.39 -14.44 -0.88
N ALA A 36 -5.17 -14.73 -1.34
CA ALA A 36 -3.91 -14.35 -0.70
C ALA A 36 -3.28 -13.09 -1.34
N GLY A 37 -4.11 -12.07 -1.59
CA GLY A 37 -3.67 -10.72 -1.92
C GLY A 37 -3.43 -9.89 -0.65
N TYR A 38 -3.10 -8.60 -0.79
CA TYR A 38 -2.85 -7.71 0.36
C TYR A 38 -4.00 -7.73 1.37
N THR A 39 -5.24 -7.60 0.92
CA THR A 39 -6.40 -7.58 1.83
C THR A 39 -6.47 -8.87 2.66
N GLY A 40 -6.37 -10.03 2.02
CA GLY A 40 -6.47 -11.30 2.73
C GLY A 40 -5.32 -11.52 3.71
N LEU A 41 -4.09 -11.21 3.30
CA LEU A 41 -2.90 -11.38 4.15
C LEU A 41 -2.89 -10.41 5.34
N TRP A 42 -3.22 -9.13 5.14
CA TRP A 42 -3.34 -8.16 6.24
C TRP A 42 -4.47 -8.51 7.19
N THR A 43 -5.60 -9.02 6.67
CA THR A 43 -6.70 -9.49 7.51
C THR A 43 -6.25 -10.66 8.39
N ALA A 44 -5.56 -11.66 7.81
CA ALA A 44 -5.03 -12.79 8.57
C ALA A 44 -4.03 -12.34 9.63
N TYR A 45 -3.12 -11.43 9.27
CA TYR A 45 -2.11 -10.89 10.17
C TYR A 45 -2.74 -10.25 11.41
N TYR A 46 -3.64 -9.29 11.22
CA TYR A 46 -4.26 -8.60 12.37
C TYR A 46 -5.23 -9.45 13.17
N LEU A 47 -5.87 -10.44 12.56
CA LEU A 47 -6.66 -11.42 13.33
C LEU A 47 -5.78 -12.21 14.29
N LEU A 48 -4.62 -12.67 13.83
CA LEU A 48 -3.68 -13.43 14.65
C LEU A 48 -2.93 -12.54 15.66
N GLU A 49 -2.68 -11.26 15.34
CA GLU A 49 -2.17 -10.29 16.32
C GLU A 49 -3.18 -10.04 17.44
N ALA A 50 -4.47 -9.94 17.10
CA ALA A 50 -5.53 -9.70 18.08
C ALA A 50 -5.85 -10.93 18.94
N ASP A 51 -5.82 -12.12 18.34
CA ASP A 51 -6.07 -13.38 19.01
C ASP A 51 -5.24 -14.52 18.34
N PRO A 52 -4.05 -14.82 18.88
CA PRO A 52 -3.19 -15.90 18.36
C PRO A 52 -3.77 -17.31 18.45
N SER A 53 -4.89 -17.50 19.16
CA SER A 53 -5.55 -18.81 19.29
C SER A 53 -6.46 -19.16 18.11
N LEU A 54 -6.78 -18.16 17.25
CA LEU A 54 -7.62 -18.35 16.08
C LEU A 54 -6.99 -19.30 15.05
N LYS A 55 -7.80 -20.21 14.54
CA LYS A 55 -7.46 -21.02 13.37
C LYS A 55 -7.85 -20.24 12.12
N VAL A 56 -6.89 -19.60 11.50
CA VAL A 56 -7.12 -18.82 10.26
C VAL A 56 -6.62 -19.62 9.06
N LEU A 57 -7.48 -19.85 8.10
CA LEU A 57 -7.16 -20.48 6.81
C LEU A 57 -7.25 -19.47 5.68
N VAL A 58 -6.16 -19.29 4.95
CA VAL A 58 -6.12 -18.48 3.73
C VAL A 58 -6.11 -19.42 2.52
N LEU A 59 -7.10 -19.31 1.65
CA LEU A 59 -7.25 -20.10 0.43
C LEU A 59 -6.91 -19.24 -0.79
N GLU A 60 -5.99 -19.72 -1.62
CA GLU A 60 -5.58 -19.05 -2.85
C GLU A 60 -5.63 -20.04 -4.01
N ALA A 61 -6.21 -19.62 -5.13
CA ALA A 61 -6.41 -20.49 -6.29
C ALA A 61 -5.12 -20.75 -7.08
N GLU A 62 -4.20 -19.81 -7.07
CA GLU A 62 -2.96 -19.84 -7.87
C GLU A 62 -1.73 -19.84 -6.94
N HIS A 63 -1.26 -18.67 -6.58
CA HIS A 63 -0.18 -18.47 -5.62
C HIS A 63 -0.33 -17.11 -4.91
N VAL A 64 0.31 -16.97 -3.76
CA VAL A 64 0.28 -15.73 -2.97
C VAL A 64 0.68 -14.53 -3.84
N GLY A 65 -0.18 -13.50 -3.87
CA GLY A 65 0.05 -12.30 -4.65
C GLY A 65 -0.19 -12.45 -6.16
N PHE A 66 -0.78 -13.53 -6.65
CA PHE A 66 -1.04 -13.75 -8.09
C PHE A 66 -1.75 -12.58 -8.76
N GLY A 67 -2.72 -11.96 -8.09
CA GLY A 67 -3.49 -10.84 -8.60
C GLY A 67 -2.71 -9.51 -8.62
N ALA A 68 -3.41 -8.40 -8.50
CA ALA A 68 -2.84 -7.05 -8.49
C ALA A 68 -1.79 -6.82 -7.40
N SER A 69 -1.90 -7.53 -6.28
CA SER A 69 -0.98 -7.41 -5.14
C SER A 69 0.46 -7.75 -5.49
N GLY A 70 0.70 -8.72 -6.35
CA GLY A 70 2.05 -9.08 -6.78
C GLY A 70 2.46 -8.48 -8.14
N ARG A 71 1.63 -7.64 -8.74
CA ARG A 71 1.85 -7.07 -10.09
C ARG A 71 1.96 -5.54 -10.10
N ASN A 72 1.95 -4.91 -8.93
CA ASN A 72 2.12 -3.47 -8.80
C ASN A 72 3.60 -3.07 -8.79
N GLY A 73 3.90 -1.77 -8.78
CA GLY A 73 5.25 -1.25 -8.77
C GLY A 73 5.93 -1.22 -7.40
N GLY A 74 5.34 -1.80 -6.36
CA GLY A 74 5.90 -1.80 -5.00
C GLY A 74 5.79 -0.44 -4.29
N TRP A 75 5.04 0.50 -4.81
CA TRP A 75 4.82 1.79 -4.15
C TRP A 75 3.78 1.68 -3.04
N VAL A 76 4.20 2.07 -1.83
CA VAL A 76 3.30 2.32 -0.71
C VAL A 76 3.03 3.82 -0.67
N SER A 77 1.77 4.24 -0.86
CA SER A 77 1.43 5.64 -1.04
C SER A 77 0.14 6.02 -0.31
N ALA A 78 0.15 7.20 0.30
CA ALA A 78 -1.03 7.83 0.88
C ALA A 78 -1.88 8.62 -0.14
N LEU A 79 -1.62 8.46 -1.44
CA LEU A 79 -2.41 9.10 -2.48
C LEU A 79 -3.80 8.46 -2.56
N TYR A 80 -4.82 9.32 -2.64
CA TYR A 80 -6.20 8.89 -2.82
C TYR A 80 -6.74 9.43 -4.15
N PRO A 81 -7.48 8.62 -4.93
CA PRO A 81 -7.90 8.99 -6.27
C PRO A 81 -9.01 10.06 -6.28
N VAL A 82 -9.67 10.27 -5.14
CA VAL A 82 -10.73 11.29 -4.99
C VAL A 82 -10.16 12.52 -4.31
N GLY A 83 -10.38 13.70 -4.90
CA GLY A 83 -9.93 14.95 -4.32
C GLY A 83 -10.61 15.27 -2.99
N SER A 84 -9.89 15.92 -2.08
CA SER A 84 -10.32 16.24 -0.72
C SER A 84 -11.66 16.96 -0.64
N ARG A 85 -11.89 17.94 -1.53
CA ARG A 85 -13.16 18.68 -1.60
C ARG A 85 -14.34 17.81 -2.02
N THR A 86 -14.10 16.82 -2.88
CA THR A 86 -15.15 15.87 -3.31
C THR A 86 -15.49 14.95 -2.17
N LEU A 87 -14.50 14.38 -1.52
CA LEU A 87 -14.69 13.52 -0.37
C LEU A 87 -15.42 14.25 0.78
N ALA A 88 -15.04 15.50 1.06
CA ALA A 88 -15.71 16.30 2.08
C ALA A 88 -17.18 16.63 1.74
N ARG A 89 -17.52 16.78 0.47
CA ARG A 89 -18.94 16.96 0.06
C ARG A 89 -19.76 15.69 0.24
N GLU A 90 -19.15 14.52 0.07
CA GLU A 90 -19.84 13.23 0.16
C GLU A 90 -19.96 12.73 1.60
N SER A 91 -18.94 12.94 2.42
CA SER A 91 -18.81 12.33 3.75
C SER A 91 -18.63 13.33 4.90
N GLY A 92 -18.56 14.62 4.59
CA GLY A 92 -18.25 15.67 5.55
C GLY A 92 -16.74 15.91 5.71
N GLU A 93 -16.37 17.11 6.13
CA GLU A 93 -14.97 17.53 6.28
C GLU A 93 -14.20 16.71 7.33
N PRO A 94 -14.74 16.39 8.53
CA PRO A 94 -14.06 15.56 9.50
C PRO A 94 -13.69 14.20 8.93
N ALA A 95 -14.63 13.48 8.31
CA ALA A 95 -14.40 12.17 7.71
C ALA A 95 -13.37 12.21 6.56
N ALA A 96 -13.34 13.28 5.78
CA ALA A 96 -12.32 13.48 4.75
C ALA A 96 -10.91 13.64 5.36
N ARG A 97 -10.78 14.38 6.46
CA ARG A 97 -9.50 14.54 7.18
C ARG A 97 -9.04 13.22 7.79
N ASP A 98 -9.95 12.48 8.43
CA ASP A 98 -9.67 11.16 9.02
C ASP A 98 -9.21 10.17 7.95
N GLN A 99 -9.85 10.18 6.77
CA GLN A 99 -9.43 9.34 5.65
C GLN A 99 -7.99 9.64 5.21
N PHE A 100 -7.61 10.91 5.08
CA PHE A 100 -6.23 11.26 4.70
C PHE A 100 -5.22 10.97 5.81
N ALA A 101 -5.61 11.08 7.07
CA ALA A 101 -4.79 10.64 8.20
C ALA A 101 -4.55 9.13 8.14
N ALA A 102 -5.61 8.33 8.03
CA ALA A 102 -5.53 6.87 7.94
C ALA A 102 -4.67 6.37 6.76
N LEU A 103 -4.71 7.07 5.61
CA LEU A 103 -3.85 6.74 4.47
C LEU A 103 -2.37 6.97 4.77
N ARG A 104 -2.01 8.05 5.47
CA ARG A 104 -0.62 8.29 5.90
C ARG A 104 -0.17 7.27 6.92
N ASP A 105 -1.02 6.99 7.92
CA ASP A 105 -0.75 6.01 8.96
C ASP A 105 -0.55 4.61 8.37
N SER A 106 -1.28 4.27 7.29
CA SER A 106 -1.10 3.01 6.58
C SER A 106 0.29 2.87 5.94
N VAL A 107 0.89 3.98 5.47
CA VAL A 107 2.27 3.95 4.96
C VAL A 107 3.26 3.65 6.08
N ASP A 108 3.09 4.29 7.23
CA ASP A 108 3.94 4.08 8.40
C ASP A 108 3.78 2.65 8.96
N GLU A 109 2.55 2.16 8.98
CA GLU A 109 2.23 0.81 9.45
C GLU A 109 2.88 -0.28 8.58
N VAL A 110 2.89 -0.13 7.25
CA VAL A 110 3.60 -1.08 6.38
C VAL A 110 5.09 -1.15 6.73
N GLY A 111 5.74 0.00 6.96
CA GLY A 111 7.15 0.05 7.36
C GLY A 111 7.37 -0.56 8.75
N ARG A 112 6.51 -0.25 9.71
CA ARG A 112 6.57 -0.80 11.07
C ARG A 112 6.47 -2.33 11.06
N VAL A 113 5.48 -2.88 10.36
CA VAL A 113 5.27 -4.33 10.29
C VAL A 113 6.41 -5.01 9.54
N ALA A 114 6.85 -4.46 8.40
CA ALA A 114 7.99 -5.03 7.68
C ALA A 114 9.24 -5.15 8.58
N GLN A 115 9.51 -4.14 9.39
CA GLN A 115 10.61 -4.16 10.36
C GLN A 115 10.36 -5.17 11.50
N ALA A 116 9.17 -5.19 12.08
CA ALA A 116 8.83 -6.07 13.20
C ALA A 116 8.91 -7.55 12.83
N GLU A 117 8.46 -7.88 11.60
CA GLU A 117 8.45 -9.24 11.07
C GLU A 117 9.75 -9.63 10.35
N GLY A 118 10.75 -8.75 10.32
CA GLY A 118 12.02 -9.00 9.65
C GLY A 118 11.90 -9.18 8.13
N VAL A 119 10.91 -8.54 7.51
CA VAL A 119 10.70 -8.61 6.06
C VAL A 119 11.65 -7.64 5.36
N ASP A 120 12.70 -8.17 4.74
CA ASP A 120 13.64 -7.38 3.93
C ASP A 120 13.03 -7.07 2.56
N CYS A 121 12.18 -6.07 2.51
CA CYS A 121 11.53 -5.58 1.29
C CYS A 121 12.10 -4.26 0.76
N GLY A 122 13.22 -3.79 1.33
CA GLY A 122 13.82 -2.51 0.94
C GLY A 122 12.92 -1.31 1.24
N PHE A 123 12.08 -1.38 2.28
CA PHE A 123 11.18 -0.27 2.63
C PHE A 123 11.97 0.99 2.96
N HIS A 124 11.68 2.08 2.23
CA HIS A 124 12.26 3.39 2.48
C HIS A 124 11.21 4.48 2.33
N LYS A 125 10.97 5.26 3.39
CA LYS A 125 10.03 6.37 3.38
C LYS A 125 10.73 7.65 2.93
N GLY A 126 10.74 7.91 1.62
CA GLY A 126 11.41 9.06 0.99
C GLY A 126 10.47 10.19 0.56
N GLY A 127 9.15 9.97 0.61
CA GLY A 127 8.16 10.89 0.08
C GLY A 127 8.10 10.89 -1.45
N THR A 128 7.35 11.84 -2.01
CA THR A 128 7.16 11.98 -3.46
C THR A 128 7.49 13.40 -3.90
N LEU A 129 8.43 13.54 -4.82
CA LEU A 129 8.76 14.81 -5.46
C LEU A 129 8.04 14.94 -6.80
N VAL A 130 7.27 16.01 -6.96
CA VAL A 130 6.61 16.35 -8.21
C VAL A 130 7.18 17.65 -8.78
N VAL A 131 7.74 17.61 -9.99
CA VAL A 131 8.40 18.74 -10.63
C VAL A 131 7.47 19.42 -11.64
N ALA A 132 7.32 20.73 -11.54
CA ALA A 132 6.60 21.52 -12.53
C ALA A 132 7.52 21.89 -13.71
N ARG A 133 7.12 21.54 -14.93
CA ARG A 133 7.89 21.81 -16.16
C ARG A 133 7.47 23.09 -16.89
N ASN A 134 6.36 23.71 -16.47
CA ASN A 134 5.86 24.96 -17.05
C ASN A 134 5.03 25.75 -16.02
N ARG A 135 4.69 27.00 -16.38
CA ARG A 135 3.96 27.92 -15.48
C ARG A 135 2.60 27.40 -15.04
N ALA A 136 1.87 26.69 -15.91
CA ALA A 136 0.55 26.15 -15.57
C ALA A 136 0.66 25.02 -14.55
N GLN A 137 1.67 24.14 -14.69
CA GLN A 137 1.96 23.09 -13.70
C GLN A 137 2.42 23.69 -12.37
N ALA A 138 3.25 24.74 -12.41
CA ALA A 138 3.69 25.44 -11.20
C ALA A 138 2.50 26.11 -10.47
N ALA A 139 1.58 26.71 -11.19
CA ALA A 139 0.37 27.28 -10.59
C ALA A 139 -0.51 26.21 -9.92
N ARG A 140 -0.72 25.06 -10.57
CA ARG A 140 -1.44 23.92 -9.97
C ARG A 140 -0.72 23.39 -8.72
N GLY A 141 0.60 23.19 -8.80
CA GLY A 141 1.36 22.69 -7.65
C GLY A 141 1.29 23.62 -6.43
N ARG A 142 1.31 24.93 -6.63
CA ARG A 142 1.10 25.89 -5.53
C ARG A 142 -0.32 25.81 -4.95
N ALA A 143 -1.34 25.72 -5.79
CA ALA A 143 -2.71 25.55 -5.34
C ALA A 143 -2.90 24.23 -4.58
N GLU A 144 -2.29 23.15 -5.06
CA GLU A 144 -2.30 21.85 -4.36
C GLU A 144 -1.57 21.91 -3.00
N ALA A 145 -0.47 22.66 -2.90
CA ALA A 145 0.22 22.84 -1.63
C ALA A 145 -0.61 23.64 -0.62
N GLN A 146 -1.30 24.70 -1.06
CA GLN A 146 -2.23 25.46 -0.22
C GLN A 146 -3.43 24.61 0.24
N ASP A 147 -4.03 23.85 -0.67
CA ASP A 147 -5.09 22.89 -0.32
C ASP A 147 -4.58 21.82 0.66
N SER A 148 -3.34 21.38 0.49
CA SER A 148 -2.70 20.39 1.36
C SER A 148 -2.55 20.89 2.80
N GLU A 149 -2.20 22.13 2.99
CA GLU A 149 -2.12 22.74 4.33
C GLU A 149 -3.50 22.72 5.02
N TYR A 150 -4.53 23.11 4.31
CA TYR A 150 -5.91 23.08 4.81
C TYR A 150 -6.37 21.65 5.17
N TRP A 151 -6.11 20.68 4.31
CA TRP A 151 -6.56 19.28 4.48
C TRP A 151 -5.59 18.42 5.28
N GLY A 152 -4.41 18.93 5.64
CA GLY A 152 -3.39 18.16 6.33
C GLY A 152 -2.83 17.00 5.52
N THR A 153 -2.76 17.10 4.17
CA THR A 153 -2.29 16.00 3.32
C THR A 153 -0.78 15.92 3.17
N GLY A 154 -0.03 16.85 3.79
CA GLY A 154 1.44 16.79 3.91
C GLY A 154 2.23 17.21 2.65
N ARG A 155 1.58 17.83 1.65
CA ARG A 155 2.28 18.37 0.48
C ARG A 155 2.75 19.79 0.74
N ALA A 156 3.98 20.11 0.32
CA ALA A 156 4.56 21.42 0.43
C ALA A 156 5.09 21.91 -0.92
N TRP A 157 5.07 23.23 -1.15
CA TRP A 157 5.71 23.83 -2.29
C TRP A 157 7.18 24.14 -1.96
N ALA A 158 8.09 23.62 -2.78
CA ALA A 158 9.51 23.97 -2.72
C ALA A 158 9.95 24.73 -3.98
N GLN A 159 10.82 25.71 -3.84
CA GLN A 159 11.46 26.37 -4.98
C GLN A 159 12.71 25.61 -5.41
N ALA A 160 13.10 25.76 -6.68
CA ALA A 160 14.34 25.20 -7.18
C ALA A 160 15.53 25.76 -6.36
N GLY A 161 16.37 24.87 -5.81
CA GLY A 161 17.47 25.22 -4.92
C GLY A 161 17.20 24.93 -3.43
N ALA A 162 15.97 24.75 -3.00
CA ALA A 162 15.66 24.36 -1.61
C ALA A 162 15.75 22.84 -1.36
N ALA A 163 15.93 22.05 -2.42
CA ALA A 163 15.96 20.58 -2.36
C ALA A 163 17.35 19.97 -2.08
N THR A 164 18.36 20.78 -1.77
CA THR A 164 19.76 20.33 -1.63
C THR A 164 20.25 20.25 -0.18
N GLY A 165 19.36 20.26 0.80
CA GLY A 165 19.73 20.21 2.21
C GLY A 165 18.91 19.19 2.98
N GLY A 166 19.39 17.94 3.02
CA GLY A 166 18.80 16.89 3.86
C GLY A 166 19.52 15.58 3.62
#